data_67640628ec449db2b5df455d62d5283d
#
_entry.id   67640628ec449db2b5df455d62d5283d
#
_cell.length_a   1.000
_cell.length_b   1.000
_cell.length_c   1.000
_cell.angle_alpha   90.00
_cell.angle_beta   90.00
_cell.angle_gamma   90.00
#
_symmetry.space_group_name_H-M   'P 1'
#
loop_
_entity.id
_entity.type
_entity.pdbx_description
1 polymer ?
#
loop_
_entity_poly.entity_id
_entity_poly.type
_entity_poly.pdbx_seq_one_letter_code
_entity_poly.pdbx_strand_id
1 'polypeptide(L)'
;MKGTKYLSDVLDVSQLRTGELNIINAPCGCGKTTCAINKIAELASSPRKVLYLIDTANGCERLAQEEKLTAAYHSYEDDIAGHFFTTELPENEILVATYARFGTWVKKYPNFASHFEIILCDEAHNLVQFAKYSPEPNYTSIARDAIYNALILGGPIIVAISATPRPLSYFDHRFYIPIDKEQLRQYDNREIIPYVSTQQVLKELPREQRGALYVPRIREMQTFEAEARAAGRRPICVWSTNNEEHPMTEEQLRVRQFILDNEAVPPEYDLFIMNASCETAINIRSHMDFFIAHTTDKTQLTQARGRYRGDLERLYVLDKQNGSIRIPEKYLNRSLDAAEKRAMRKELNLKNSHGNLLPWKELIPLLNNSGYITAEQNKRGKNYLLIQR
;
A
#
# COMPACT_ATOMS: atom_id res chain seq x y z
N MET A 1 2.91 18.21 -9.35
CA MET A 1 2.01 18.07 -8.18
C MET A 1 0.63 18.57 -8.59
N LYS A 2 -0.41 17.75 -8.41
CA LYS A 2 -1.81 18.14 -8.66
C LYS A 2 -2.42 18.66 -7.37
N GLY A 3 -3.30 19.66 -7.48
CA GLY A 3 -3.91 20.33 -6.34
C GLY A 3 -2.90 21.12 -5.48
N THR A 4 -3.37 22.04 -4.71
CA THR A 4 -2.53 22.94 -3.89
C THR A 4 -2.93 22.96 -2.41
N LYS A 5 -4.14 22.50 -2.09
CA LYS A 5 -4.73 22.56 -0.76
C LYS A 5 -4.41 21.29 0.05
N TYR A 6 -4.20 21.47 1.33
CA TYR A 6 -4.20 20.36 2.28
C TYR A 6 -5.63 19.98 2.67
N LEU A 7 -5.81 18.80 3.27
CA LEU A 7 -7.11 18.33 3.73
C LEU A 7 -7.72 19.30 4.76
N SER A 8 -6.92 19.88 5.65
CA SER A 8 -7.34 20.88 6.62
C SER A 8 -7.97 22.13 6.00
N ASP A 9 -7.57 22.47 4.76
CA ASP A 9 -8.06 23.69 4.09
C ASP A 9 -9.46 23.49 3.46
N VAL A 10 -9.86 22.24 3.20
CA VAL A 10 -11.10 21.91 2.49
C VAL A 10 -12.11 21.13 3.32
N LEU A 11 -11.67 20.47 4.40
CA LEU A 11 -12.56 19.71 5.26
C LEU A 11 -13.48 20.62 6.06
N ASP A 12 -14.77 20.41 5.92
CA ASP A 12 -15.80 21.03 6.79
C ASP A 12 -16.15 20.05 7.92
N VAL A 13 -15.61 20.29 9.10
CA VAL A 13 -15.81 19.45 10.29
C VAL A 13 -17.25 19.52 10.86
N SER A 14 -18.03 20.54 10.48
CA SER A 14 -19.45 20.65 10.92
C SER A 14 -20.33 19.56 10.30
N GLN A 15 -19.86 18.88 9.27
CA GLN A 15 -20.55 17.77 8.61
C GLN A 15 -20.37 16.42 9.31
N LEU A 16 -19.50 16.34 10.32
CA LEU A 16 -19.31 15.10 11.07
C LEU A 16 -20.57 14.73 11.86
N ARG A 17 -20.93 13.44 11.85
CA ARG A 17 -22.16 12.92 12.39
C ARG A 17 -21.91 11.85 13.46
N THR A 18 -22.69 11.85 14.51
CA THR A 18 -22.77 10.73 15.45
C THR A 18 -23.63 9.61 14.86
N GLY A 19 -23.37 8.36 15.26
CA GLY A 19 -24.11 7.19 14.74
C GLY A 19 -23.76 6.77 13.32
N GLU A 20 -22.88 7.52 12.63
CA GLU A 20 -22.40 7.19 11.29
C GLU A 20 -20.86 7.10 11.28
N LEU A 21 -20.32 6.18 10.49
CA LEU A 21 -18.88 6.14 10.19
C LEU A 21 -18.58 7.26 9.19
N ASN A 22 -18.01 8.35 9.67
CA ASN A 22 -17.63 9.48 8.83
C ASN A 22 -16.38 9.13 8.01
N ILE A 23 -16.50 8.95 6.70
CA ILE A 23 -15.41 8.51 5.83
C ILE A 23 -14.78 9.69 5.12
N ILE A 24 -13.50 9.93 5.43
CA ILE A 24 -12.64 10.87 4.72
C ILE A 24 -11.82 10.09 3.69
N ASN A 25 -12.27 10.18 2.43
CA ASN A 25 -11.59 9.56 1.29
C ASN A 25 -10.66 10.57 0.63
N ALA A 26 -9.41 10.61 1.08
CA ALA A 26 -8.42 11.59 0.64
C ALA A 26 -7.11 10.93 0.18
N PRO A 27 -6.42 11.47 -0.84
CA PRO A 27 -5.20 10.88 -1.40
C PRO A 27 -4.05 10.86 -0.41
N CYS A 28 -3.00 10.06 -0.71
CA CYS A 28 -1.78 10.08 0.06
C CYS A 28 -1.06 11.44 -0.10
N GLY A 29 -0.47 11.95 1.00
CA GLY A 29 0.31 13.20 0.97
C GLY A 29 -0.49 14.49 1.10
N CYS A 30 -1.82 14.45 1.25
CA CYS A 30 -2.66 15.65 1.42
C CYS A 30 -2.79 16.13 2.88
N GLY A 31 -1.99 15.60 3.82
CA GLY A 31 -2.02 16.04 5.23
C GLY A 31 -3.14 15.43 6.08
N LYS A 32 -3.53 14.16 5.82
CA LYS A 32 -4.58 13.45 6.56
C LYS A 32 -4.35 13.42 8.07
N THR A 33 -3.18 12.94 8.50
CA THR A 33 -2.79 12.83 9.91
C THR A 33 -2.81 14.20 10.59
N THR A 34 -2.18 15.21 9.97
CA THR A 34 -2.16 16.59 10.48
C THR A 34 -3.57 17.17 10.62
N CYS A 35 -4.46 16.93 9.65
CA CYS A 35 -5.85 17.36 9.71
C CYS A 35 -6.62 16.66 10.83
N ALA A 36 -6.41 15.36 11.01
CA ALA A 36 -7.05 14.59 12.08
C ALA A 36 -6.69 15.14 13.46
N ILE A 37 -5.40 15.44 13.69
CA ILE A 37 -4.89 15.90 14.98
C ILE A 37 -5.23 17.37 15.22
N ASN A 38 -5.00 18.24 14.24
CA ASN A 38 -5.05 19.70 14.43
C ASN A 38 -6.41 20.31 14.10
N LYS A 39 -7.37 19.52 13.57
CA LYS A 39 -8.68 20.06 13.20
C LYS A 39 -9.84 19.21 13.71
N ILE A 40 -9.75 17.87 13.57
CA ILE A 40 -10.85 17.00 14.00
C ILE A 40 -10.78 16.75 15.50
N ALA A 41 -9.59 16.44 16.02
CA ALA A 41 -9.41 16.20 17.47
C ALA A 41 -9.75 17.41 18.33
N GLU A 42 -9.59 18.63 17.81
CA GLU A 42 -9.94 19.88 18.51
C GLU A 42 -11.46 20.07 18.75
N LEU A 43 -12.30 19.24 18.14
CA LEU A 43 -13.76 19.25 18.42
C LEU A 43 -14.11 18.59 19.76
N ALA A 44 -13.23 17.79 20.33
CA ALA A 44 -13.43 17.18 21.63
C ALA A 44 -13.26 18.21 22.78
N SER A 45 -13.95 17.98 23.87
CA SER A 45 -13.87 18.84 25.06
C SER A 45 -12.47 18.88 25.69
N SER A 46 -11.67 17.84 25.48
CA SER A 46 -10.24 17.78 25.80
C SER A 46 -9.51 16.74 24.95
N PRO A 47 -8.18 16.86 24.75
CA PRO A 47 -7.37 15.87 24.02
C PRO A 47 -7.52 14.44 24.58
N ARG A 48 -7.66 14.27 25.89
CA ARG A 48 -7.91 12.99 26.55
C ARG A 48 -9.19 12.27 26.09
N LYS A 49 -10.14 13.01 25.51
CA LYS A 49 -11.39 12.47 24.96
C LYS A 49 -11.26 12.01 23.50
N VAL A 50 -10.04 12.00 22.97
CA VAL A 50 -9.74 11.57 21.62
C VAL A 50 -8.92 10.28 21.63
N LEU A 51 -9.41 9.28 20.90
CA LEU A 51 -8.69 8.05 20.61
C LEU A 51 -8.23 8.06 19.15
N TYR A 52 -6.92 7.95 18.92
CA TYR A 52 -6.33 7.82 17.58
C TYR A 52 -5.90 6.38 17.34
N LEU A 53 -6.54 5.71 16.41
CA LEU A 53 -6.27 4.33 16.05
C LEU A 53 -5.53 4.24 14.73
N ILE A 54 -4.45 3.45 14.72
CA ILE A 54 -3.64 3.18 13.54
C ILE A 54 -3.37 1.67 13.43
N ASP A 55 -2.91 1.21 12.29
CA ASP A 55 -2.78 -0.22 11.99
C ASP A 55 -1.48 -0.87 12.49
N THR A 56 -0.42 -0.09 12.75
CA THR A 56 0.91 -0.61 13.10
C THR A 56 1.55 0.04 14.32
N ALA A 57 2.38 -0.75 15.04
CA ALA A 57 3.17 -0.26 16.17
C ALA A 57 4.15 0.86 15.73
N ASN A 58 4.86 0.68 14.62
CA ASN A 58 5.75 1.71 14.08
C ASN A 58 5.00 3.03 13.74
N GLY A 59 3.73 2.93 13.33
CA GLY A 59 2.87 4.10 13.13
C GLY A 59 2.59 4.82 14.44
N CYS A 60 2.31 4.09 15.52
CA CYS A 60 2.13 4.65 16.85
C CYS A 60 3.41 5.35 17.34
N GLU A 61 4.56 4.67 17.25
CA GLU A 61 5.86 5.22 17.65
C GLU A 61 6.20 6.53 16.93
N ARG A 62 5.97 6.56 15.62
CA ARG A 62 6.23 7.76 14.83
C ARG A 62 5.29 8.90 15.21
N LEU A 63 4.01 8.62 15.45
CA LEU A 63 3.07 9.64 15.92
C LEU A 63 3.43 10.18 17.31
N ALA A 64 3.95 9.32 18.19
CA ALA A 64 4.41 9.72 19.52
C ALA A 64 5.57 10.72 19.52
N GLN A 65 6.33 10.77 18.43
CA GLN A 65 7.43 11.74 18.26
C GLN A 65 6.93 13.12 17.81
N GLU A 66 5.66 13.23 17.39
CA GLU A 66 5.07 14.51 17.01
C GLU A 66 4.64 15.29 18.27
N GLU A 67 4.97 16.58 18.38
CA GLU A 67 4.89 17.44 19.58
C GLU A 67 3.50 17.49 20.27
N LYS A 68 2.43 17.08 19.59
CA LYS A 68 1.04 17.12 20.13
C LYS A 68 0.50 15.77 20.55
N LEU A 69 1.26 14.71 20.41
CA LEU A 69 0.87 13.34 20.67
C LEU A 69 1.85 12.70 21.65
N THR A 70 1.54 12.82 22.92
CA THR A 70 2.46 12.42 23.98
C THR A 70 2.21 11.03 24.53
N ALA A 71 1.12 10.37 24.17
CA ALA A 71 0.83 9.02 24.64
C ALA A 71 0.62 8.02 23.52
N ALA A 72 1.70 7.54 22.91
CA ALA A 72 1.66 6.32 22.12
C ALA A 72 1.94 5.12 23.03
N TYR A 73 0.93 4.37 23.34
CA TYR A 73 1.04 3.19 24.18
C TYR A 73 0.99 1.94 23.31
N HIS A 74 2.14 1.36 23.05
CA HIS A 74 2.33 0.17 22.22
C HIS A 74 2.89 -1.03 23.00
N SER A 75 3.25 -0.85 24.27
CA SER A 75 3.73 -1.94 25.13
C SER A 75 2.59 -2.91 25.46
N TYR A 76 2.88 -4.22 25.33
CA TYR A 76 1.95 -5.27 25.75
C TYR A 76 1.80 -5.37 27.28
N GLU A 77 2.70 -4.74 28.03
CA GLU A 77 2.79 -4.84 29.49
C GLU A 77 1.96 -3.78 30.22
N ASP A 78 1.64 -2.64 29.56
CA ASP A 78 0.92 -1.55 30.21
C ASP A 78 -0.61 -1.73 30.13
N ASP A 79 -1.24 -1.85 31.28
CA ASP A 79 -2.71 -1.87 31.43
C ASP A 79 -3.27 -0.45 31.45
N ILE A 80 -3.09 0.28 30.35
CA ILE A 80 -3.54 1.68 30.23
C ILE A 80 -5.05 1.82 30.38
N ALA A 81 -5.84 0.81 29.94
CA ALA A 81 -7.27 0.87 30.17
C ALA A 81 -7.58 0.91 31.67
N GLY A 82 -6.83 0.19 32.50
CA GLY A 82 -6.92 0.31 33.97
C GLY A 82 -6.50 1.70 34.46
N HIS A 83 -5.39 2.24 33.99
CA HIS A 83 -4.93 3.60 34.34
C HIS A 83 -5.86 4.69 33.82
N PHE A 84 -6.46 4.52 32.62
CA PHE A 84 -7.44 5.47 32.09
C PHE A 84 -8.65 5.64 33.02
N PHE A 85 -9.09 4.56 33.67
CA PHE A 85 -10.18 4.62 34.67
C PHE A 85 -9.74 5.16 36.04
N THR A 86 -8.43 5.17 36.33
CA THR A 86 -7.90 5.63 37.65
C THR A 86 -7.39 7.07 37.67
N THR A 87 -7.65 7.87 36.63
CA THR A 87 -7.37 9.32 36.59
C THR A 87 -5.91 9.77 36.33
N GLU A 88 -5.00 8.87 35.99
CA GLU A 88 -3.57 9.22 35.87
C GLU A 88 -3.06 9.57 34.46
N LEU A 89 -3.92 9.53 33.43
CA LEU A 89 -3.53 10.01 32.09
C LEU A 89 -3.53 11.53 32.04
N PRO A 90 -2.48 12.17 31.48
CA PRO A 90 -2.39 13.61 31.35
C PRO A 90 -3.60 14.16 30.57
N GLU A 91 -4.18 15.26 31.05
CA GLU A 91 -5.39 15.85 30.46
C GLU A 91 -5.16 16.39 29.05
N ASN A 92 -3.90 16.68 28.70
CA ASN A 92 -3.53 17.32 27.44
C ASN A 92 -3.06 16.34 26.34
N GLU A 93 -3.31 15.03 26.50
CA GLU A 93 -2.75 14.01 25.60
C GLU A 93 -3.85 13.26 24.85
N ILE A 94 -3.63 13.07 23.53
CA ILE A 94 -4.43 12.17 22.69
C ILE A 94 -3.93 10.76 22.87
N LEU A 95 -4.80 9.82 23.17
CA LEU A 95 -4.44 8.41 23.26
C LEU A 95 -4.28 7.81 21.86
N VAL A 96 -3.06 7.34 21.54
CA VAL A 96 -2.75 6.66 20.27
C VAL A 96 -2.56 5.18 20.52
N ALA A 97 -3.19 4.33 19.71
CA ALA A 97 -3.06 2.88 19.82
C ALA A 97 -3.19 2.18 18.47
N THR A 98 -2.73 0.92 18.40
CA THR A 98 -3.07 0.07 17.28
C THR A 98 -4.49 -0.46 17.38
N TYR A 99 -5.11 -0.82 16.24
CA TYR A 99 -6.41 -1.50 16.24
C TYR A 99 -6.40 -2.76 17.10
N ALA A 100 -5.35 -3.56 17.01
CA ALA A 100 -5.24 -4.78 17.82
C ALA A 100 -5.16 -4.47 19.32
N ARG A 101 -4.44 -3.41 19.72
CA ARG A 101 -4.35 -2.98 21.12
C ARG A 101 -5.69 -2.47 21.65
N PHE A 102 -6.38 -1.67 20.87
CA PHE A 102 -7.74 -1.24 21.20
C PHE A 102 -8.69 -2.45 21.39
N GLY A 103 -8.60 -3.46 20.51
CA GLY A 103 -9.36 -4.69 20.67
C GLY A 103 -9.03 -5.46 21.96
N THR A 104 -7.77 -5.45 22.41
CA THR A 104 -7.38 -6.02 23.71
C THR A 104 -8.06 -5.29 24.86
N TRP A 105 -8.08 -3.95 24.84
CA TRP A 105 -8.72 -3.14 25.87
C TRP A 105 -10.23 -3.33 25.89
N VAL A 106 -10.88 -3.31 24.74
CA VAL A 106 -12.34 -3.54 24.66
C VAL A 106 -12.75 -4.94 25.13
N LYS A 107 -11.92 -5.96 24.83
CA LYS A 107 -12.16 -7.32 25.35
C LYS A 107 -12.16 -7.35 26.88
N LYS A 108 -11.27 -6.58 27.52
CA LYS A 108 -11.17 -6.48 28.99
C LYS A 108 -12.21 -5.52 29.57
N TYR A 109 -12.47 -4.40 28.86
CA TYR A 109 -13.38 -3.34 29.29
C TYR A 109 -14.36 -3.01 28.13
N PRO A 110 -15.51 -3.70 28.04
CA PRO A 110 -16.41 -3.60 26.89
C PRO A 110 -16.93 -2.18 26.58
N ASN A 111 -17.01 -1.31 27.59
CA ASN A 111 -17.45 0.08 27.42
C ASN A 111 -16.32 1.06 27.18
N PHE A 112 -15.09 0.59 26.89
CA PHE A 112 -13.93 1.46 26.77
C PHE A 112 -14.10 2.52 25.68
N ALA A 113 -14.74 2.19 24.55
CA ALA A 113 -15.01 3.13 23.46
C ALA A 113 -15.89 4.33 23.88
N SER A 114 -16.80 4.16 24.85
CA SER A 114 -17.72 5.21 25.28
C SER A 114 -17.06 6.33 26.12
N HIS A 115 -15.82 6.16 26.53
CA HIS A 115 -15.06 7.20 27.24
C HIS A 115 -14.54 8.31 26.32
N PHE A 116 -14.55 8.09 25.01
CA PHE A 116 -14.09 9.04 24.02
C PHE A 116 -15.26 9.81 23.41
N GLU A 117 -15.02 11.06 23.06
CA GLU A 117 -15.93 11.90 22.26
C GLU A 117 -15.64 11.74 20.77
N ILE A 118 -14.38 11.45 20.43
CA ILE A 118 -13.92 11.25 19.05
C ILE A 118 -13.02 10.02 18.96
N ILE A 119 -13.28 9.16 17.98
CA ILE A 119 -12.40 8.05 17.60
C ILE A 119 -11.94 8.27 16.16
N LEU A 120 -10.64 8.48 15.98
CA LEU A 120 -9.99 8.64 14.69
C LEU A 120 -9.42 7.30 14.25
N CYS A 121 -9.81 6.80 13.10
CA CYS A 121 -9.35 5.55 12.52
C CYS A 121 -8.48 5.87 11.29
N ASP A 122 -7.15 5.89 11.45
CA ASP A 122 -6.23 6.11 10.32
C ASP A 122 -5.96 4.80 9.58
N GLU A 123 -5.79 4.89 8.26
CA GLU A 123 -5.75 3.75 7.34
C GLU A 123 -6.87 2.73 7.62
N ALA A 124 -8.07 3.26 7.85
CA ALA A 124 -9.24 2.53 8.37
C ALA A 124 -9.64 1.30 7.54
N HIS A 125 -9.24 1.22 6.26
CA HIS A 125 -9.43 0.02 5.45
C HIS A 125 -8.74 -1.21 6.07
N ASN A 126 -7.63 -1.03 6.80
CA ASN A 126 -6.89 -2.11 7.47
C ASN A 126 -7.64 -2.64 8.70
N LEU A 127 -8.48 -1.85 9.36
CA LEU A 127 -9.39 -2.33 10.40
C LEU A 127 -10.28 -3.49 9.89
N VAL A 128 -10.75 -3.39 8.64
CA VAL A 128 -11.59 -4.45 8.03
C VAL A 128 -10.75 -5.56 7.41
N GLN A 129 -9.63 -5.23 6.79
CA GLN A 129 -8.78 -6.22 6.12
C GLN A 129 -8.11 -7.14 7.13
N PHE A 130 -7.47 -6.60 8.17
CA PHE A 130 -6.75 -7.39 9.17
C PHE A 130 -7.68 -8.17 10.10
N ALA A 131 -8.94 -7.72 10.26
CA ALA A 131 -9.96 -8.49 10.96
C ALA A 131 -10.29 -9.84 10.31
N LYS A 132 -9.85 -10.09 9.07
CA LYS A 132 -10.06 -11.35 8.35
C LYS A 132 -8.94 -12.37 8.57
N TYR A 133 -7.82 -11.95 9.13
CA TYR A 133 -6.66 -12.82 9.32
C TYR A 133 -6.69 -13.48 10.70
N SER A 134 -6.47 -14.80 10.75
CA SER A 134 -6.21 -15.56 11.99
C SER A 134 -4.75 -15.41 12.42
N PRO A 135 -4.36 -15.60 13.68
CA PRO A 135 -4.99 -16.54 14.65
C PRO A 135 -5.99 -15.90 15.60
N GLU A 136 -6.80 -16.77 16.22
CA GLU A 136 -7.70 -16.38 17.30
C GLU A 136 -6.93 -16.26 18.64
N PRO A 137 -7.24 -15.26 19.49
CA PRO A 137 -8.26 -14.22 19.27
C PRO A 137 -7.74 -13.12 18.31
N ASN A 138 -8.52 -12.81 17.26
CA ASN A 138 -8.20 -11.69 16.39
C ASN A 138 -8.64 -10.36 17.03
N TYR A 139 -7.72 -9.69 17.69
CA TYR A 139 -8.00 -8.43 18.38
C TYR A 139 -8.42 -7.29 17.44
N THR A 140 -7.97 -7.28 16.20
CA THR A 140 -8.46 -6.30 15.20
C THR A 140 -9.92 -6.56 14.83
N SER A 141 -10.38 -7.82 14.82
CA SER A 141 -11.80 -8.15 14.67
C SER A 141 -12.61 -7.61 15.83
N ILE A 142 -12.12 -7.80 17.07
CA ILE A 142 -12.77 -7.27 18.28
C ILE A 142 -12.85 -5.74 18.23
N ALA A 143 -11.78 -5.07 17.80
CA ALA A 143 -11.77 -3.61 17.62
C ALA A 143 -12.80 -3.14 16.58
N ARG A 144 -12.87 -3.82 15.44
CA ARG A 144 -13.85 -3.55 14.39
C ARG A 144 -15.29 -3.64 14.91
N ASP A 145 -15.59 -4.72 15.64
CA ASP A 145 -16.92 -4.97 16.17
C ASP A 145 -17.27 -3.98 17.30
N ALA A 146 -16.29 -3.54 18.09
CA ALA A 146 -16.46 -2.48 19.08
C ALA A 146 -16.79 -1.12 18.43
N ILE A 147 -16.12 -0.78 17.34
CA ILE A 147 -16.42 0.43 16.55
C ILE A 147 -17.82 0.34 15.94
N TYR A 148 -18.19 -0.83 15.41
CA TYR A 148 -19.53 -1.05 14.88
C TYR A 148 -20.61 -0.86 15.96
N ASN A 149 -20.41 -1.43 17.15
CA ASN A 149 -21.32 -1.27 18.28
C ASN A 149 -21.41 0.19 18.73
N ALA A 150 -20.30 0.91 18.80
CA ALA A 150 -20.28 2.33 19.16
C ALA A 150 -21.07 3.20 18.18
N LEU A 151 -21.06 2.87 16.88
CA LEU A 151 -21.90 3.53 15.86
C LEU A 151 -23.39 3.29 16.13
N ILE A 152 -23.78 2.05 16.40
CA ILE A 152 -25.20 1.69 16.67
C ILE A 152 -25.72 2.38 17.94
N LEU A 153 -24.90 2.46 18.97
CA LEU A 153 -25.26 3.06 20.26
C LEU A 153 -25.27 4.60 20.22
N GLY A 154 -24.77 5.22 19.13
CA GLY A 154 -24.74 6.68 18.98
C GLY A 154 -23.78 7.36 19.98
N GLY A 155 -22.65 6.71 20.28
CA GLY A 155 -21.62 7.22 21.21
C GLY A 155 -20.70 8.27 20.58
N PRO A 156 -19.38 8.00 20.45
CA PRO A 156 -18.41 8.95 19.93
C PRO A 156 -18.65 9.29 18.45
N ILE A 157 -18.14 10.45 18.01
CA ILE A 157 -17.94 10.73 16.58
C ILE A 157 -16.82 9.83 16.09
N ILE A 158 -17.11 8.95 15.13
CA ILE A 158 -16.11 8.03 14.56
C ILE A 158 -15.73 8.50 13.15
N VAL A 159 -14.44 8.73 12.94
CA VAL A 159 -13.90 9.23 11.66
C VAL A 159 -12.92 8.23 11.07
N ALA A 160 -13.26 7.67 9.94
CA ALA A 160 -12.44 6.75 9.18
C ALA A 160 -11.66 7.49 8.08
N ILE A 161 -10.35 7.48 8.14
CA ILE A 161 -9.46 8.16 7.18
C ILE A 161 -8.79 7.10 6.31
N SER A 162 -8.94 7.19 4.99
CA SER A 162 -8.34 6.23 4.07
C SER A 162 -8.24 6.78 2.65
N ALA A 163 -7.15 6.44 1.95
CA ALA A 163 -7.04 6.65 0.50
C ALA A 163 -7.79 5.56 -0.30
N THR A 164 -8.11 4.43 0.33
CA THR A 164 -8.74 3.24 -0.28
C THR A 164 -9.92 2.73 0.55
N PRO A 165 -11.02 3.50 0.68
CA PRO A 165 -12.10 3.21 1.63
C PRO A 165 -13.02 2.05 1.21
N ARG A 166 -12.80 1.38 0.08
CA ARG A 166 -13.67 0.29 -0.40
C ARG A 166 -13.93 -0.80 0.66
N PRO A 167 -12.96 -1.27 1.46
CA PRO A 167 -13.22 -2.25 2.52
C PRO A 167 -14.21 -1.78 3.59
N LEU A 168 -14.34 -0.47 3.80
CA LEU A 168 -15.28 0.11 4.76
C LEU A 168 -16.75 -0.10 4.39
N SER A 169 -17.02 -0.67 3.19
CA SER A 169 -18.37 -1.16 2.84
C SER A 169 -18.91 -2.23 3.79
N TYR A 170 -18.06 -2.77 4.67
CA TYR A 170 -18.46 -3.64 5.79
C TYR A 170 -19.44 -2.95 6.76
N PHE A 171 -19.30 -1.65 6.99
CA PHE A 171 -20.16 -0.90 7.89
C PHE A 171 -21.44 -0.44 7.16
N ASP A 172 -22.62 -0.64 7.75
CA ASP A 172 -23.90 -0.22 7.13
C ASP A 172 -24.14 1.28 7.27
N HIS A 173 -23.81 1.86 8.44
CA HIS A 173 -23.97 3.27 8.74
C HIS A 173 -22.73 4.07 8.32
N ARG A 174 -22.71 4.57 7.08
CA ARG A 174 -21.57 5.29 6.50
C ARG A 174 -21.98 6.63 5.93
N PHE A 175 -21.19 7.64 6.23
CA PHE A 175 -21.31 8.95 5.65
C PHE A 175 -19.97 9.35 5.00
N TYR A 176 -19.95 9.50 3.70
CA TYR A 176 -18.78 10.01 2.99
C TYR A 176 -18.77 11.53 3.05
N ILE A 177 -17.77 12.09 3.72
CA ILE A 177 -17.59 13.55 3.77
C ILE A 177 -17.33 14.06 2.35
N PRO A 178 -18.12 15.03 1.86
CA PRO A 178 -17.92 15.61 0.54
C PRO A 178 -16.58 16.39 0.49
N ILE A 179 -15.64 15.90 -0.30
CA ILE A 179 -14.33 16.52 -0.49
C ILE A 179 -14.02 16.55 -1.97
N ASP A 180 -13.71 17.73 -2.49
CA ASP A 180 -13.19 17.88 -3.84
C ASP A 180 -11.72 17.46 -3.89
N LYS A 181 -11.48 16.23 -4.35
CA LYS A 181 -10.15 15.63 -4.41
C LYS A 181 -9.22 16.30 -5.42
N GLU A 182 -9.76 16.99 -6.42
CA GLU A 182 -8.95 17.67 -7.43
C GLU A 182 -8.23 18.89 -6.86
N GLN A 183 -8.80 19.50 -5.81
CA GLN A 183 -8.16 20.58 -5.08
C GLN A 183 -7.05 20.09 -4.13
N LEU A 184 -7.12 18.84 -3.70
CA LEU A 184 -6.17 18.31 -2.72
C LEU A 184 -4.79 18.09 -3.33
N ARG A 185 -3.78 18.44 -2.54
CA ARG A 185 -2.38 18.12 -2.84
C ARG A 185 -2.21 16.62 -3.01
N GLN A 186 -1.68 16.21 -4.15
CA GLN A 186 -1.31 14.83 -4.42
C GLN A 186 -0.08 14.80 -5.32
N TYR A 187 0.73 13.75 -5.15
CA TYR A 187 1.91 13.55 -5.98
C TYR A 187 1.50 13.09 -7.38
N ASP A 188 2.14 13.66 -8.39
CA ASP A 188 1.84 13.38 -9.79
C ASP A 188 2.69 12.22 -10.33
N ASN A 189 2.19 11.61 -11.40
CA ASN A 189 2.94 10.69 -12.24
C ASN A 189 2.85 11.27 -13.65
N ARG A 190 3.99 11.74 -14.21
CA ARG A 190 3.99 12.38 -15.54
C ARG A 190 3.53 11.41 -16.61
N GLU A 191 4.00 10.17 -16.51
CA GLU A 191 3.65 9.11 -17.43
C GLU A 191 3.22 7.85 -16.66
N ILE A 192 2.10 7.24 -17.07
CA ILE A 192 1.63 5.95 -16.56
C ILE A 192 1.75 4.95 -17.70
N ILE A 193 2.63 3.96 -17.53
CA ILE A 193 2.99 2.99 -18.57
C ILE A 193 2.44 1.61 -18.19
N PRO A 194 1.44 1.09 -18.91
CA PRO A 194 1.00 -0.28 -18.74
C PRO A 194 2.09 -1.24 -19.23
N TYR A 195 2.37 -2.29 -18.45
CA TYR A 195 3.37 -3.28 -18.80
C TYR A 195 2.90 -4.71 -18.45
N VAL A 196 3.57 -5.73 -19.01
CA VAL A 196 3.26 -7.15 -18.77
C VAL A 196 4.43 -7.95 -18.19
N SER A 197 5.66 -7.48 -18.34
CA SER A 197 6.87 -8.16 -17.89
C SER A 197 7.78 -7.22 -17.10
N THR A 198 7.86 -7.43 -15.78
CA THR A 198 8.78 -6.69 -14.90
C THR A 198 10.24 -6.86 -15.34
N GLN A 199 10.61 -8.06 -15.75
CA GLN A 199 11.95 -8.35 -16.25
C GLN A 199 12.30 -7.51 -17.49
N GLN A 200 11.35 -7.34 -18.41
CA GLN A 200 11.55 -6.50 -19.60
C GLN A 200 11.71 -5.04 -19.21
N VAL A 201 10.86 -4.52 -18.34
CA VAL A 201 10.98 -3.15 -17.82
C VAL A 201 12.34 -2.92 -17.18
N LEU A 202 12.80 -3.82 -16.30
CA LEU A 202 14.10 -3.70 -15.61
C LEU A 202 15.28 -3.69 -16.59
N LYS A 203 15.20 -4.41 -17.71
CA LYS A 203 16.24 -4.43 -18.76
C LYS A 203 16.27 -3.16 -19.63
N GLU A 204 15.10 -2.55 -19.83
CA GLU A 204 14.96 -1.37 -20.70
C GLU A 204 15.22 -0.05 -19.97
N LEU A 205 15.12 -0.04 -18.64
CA LEU A 205 15.38 1.16 -17.84
C LEU A 205 16.86 1.55 -17.85
N PRO A 206 17.19 2.83 -18.09
CA PRO A 206 18.56 3.35 -17.98
C PRO A 206 19.17 3.06 -16.61
N ARG A 207 20.45 2.67 -16.57
CA ARG A 207 21.13 2.23 -15.34
C ARG A 207 21.33 3.36 -14.32
N GLU A 208 21.46 4.58 -14.79
CA GLU A 208 21.62 5.80 -13.98
C GLU A 208 20.35 6.20 -13.24
N GLN A 209 19.19 5.69 -13.67
CA GLN A 209 17.90 6.00 -13.04
C GLN A 209 17.69 5.19 -11.77
N ARG A 210 17.14 5.86 -10.76
CA ARG A 210 16.79 5.27 -9.49
C ARG A 210 15.27 5.08 -9.36
N GLY A 211 14.85 4.02 -8.67
CA GLY A 211 13.43 3.83 -8.49
C GLY A 211 13.08 2.72 -7.50
N ALA A 212 11.78 2.44 -7.44
CA ALA A 212 11.27 1.37 -6.61
C ALA A 212 10.46 0.35 -7.41
N LEU A 213 10.41 -0.87 -6.88
CA LEU A 213 9.60 -1.97 -7.37
C LEU A 213 8.77 -2.52 -6.20
N TYR A 214 7.46 -2.45 -6.33
CA TYR A 214 6.53 -3.11 -5.41
C TYR A 214 6.19 -4.51 -5.89
N VAL A 215 6.35 -5.50 -5.02
CA VAL A 215 6.07 -6.91 -5.30
C VAL A 215 5.36 -7.54 -4.09
N PRO A 216 4.15 -8.10 -4.23
CA PRO A 216 3.39 -8.62 -3.09
C PRO A 216 4.06 -9.78 -2.35
N ARG A 217 4.83 -10.63 -3.03
CA ARG A 217 5.37 -11.89 -2.50
C ARG A 217 6.88 -11.85 -2.37
N ILE A 218 7.41 -12.23 -1.21
CA ILE A 218 8.87 -12.22 -0.93
C ILE A 218 9.66 -13.09 -1.92
N ARG A 219 9.17 -14.28 -2.27
CA ARG A 219 9.85 -15.15 -3.26
C ARG A 219 9.98 -14.49 -4.63
N GLU A 220 8.96 -13.73 -5.04
CA GLU A 220 9.01 -12.95 -6.29
C GLU A 220 9.97 -11.76 -6.17
N MET A 221 10.02 -11.09 -5.00
CA MET A 221 11.00 -10.04 -4.72
C MET A 221 12.42 -10.55 -4.91
N GLN A 222 12.76 -11.70 -4.33
CA GLN A 222 14.08 -12.33 -4.46
C GLN A 222 14.41 -12.69 -5.92
N THR A 223 13.41 -13.15 -6.68
CA THR A 223 13.57 -13.41 -8.12
C THR A 223 13.89 -12.13 -8.89
N PHE A 224 13.13 -11.05 -8.66
CA PHE A 224 13.36 -9.77 -9.33
C PHE A 224 14.65 -9.10 -8.87
N GLU A 225 15.07 -9.31 -7.63
CA GLU A 225 16.39 -8.85 -7.16
C GLU A 225 17.52 -9.51 -7.96
N ALA A 226 17.46 -10.83 -8.15
CA ALA A 226 18.45 -11.55 -8.96
C ALA A 226 18.44 -11.11 -10.43
N GLU A 227 17.25 -10.91 -11.02
CA GLU A 227 17.09 -10.41 -12.39
C GLU A 227 17.61 -8.97 -12.54
N ALA A 228 17.37 -8.09 -11.57
CA ALA A 228 17.88 -6.73 -11.56
C ALA A 228 19.41 -6.70 -11.45
N ARG A 229 20.00 -7.54 -10.59
CA ARG A 229 21.48 -7.70 -10.50
C ARG A 229 22.06 -8.19 -11.81
N ALA A 230 21.44 -9.16 -12.47
CA ALA A 230 21.85 -9.65 -13.79
C ALA A 230 21.74 -8.57 -14.88
N ALA A 231 20.82 -7.61 -14.73
CA ALA A 231 20.69 -6.43 -15.59
C ALA A 231 21.70 -5.31 -15.24
N GLY A 232 22.58 -5.52 -14.26
CA GLY A 232 23.63 -4.59 -13.83
C GLY A 232 23.14 -3.48 -12.89
N ARG A 233 22.01 -3.67 -12.21
CA ARG A 233 21.50 -2.78 -11.16
C ARG A 233 22.03 -3.18 -9.80
N ARG A 234 21.87 -2.27 -8.83
CA ARG A 234 22.19 -2.46 -7.42
C ARG A 234 20.88 -2.48 -6.61
N PRO A 235 20.11 -3.59 -6.67
CA PRO A 235 18.86 -3.72 -5.95
C PRO A 235 19.07 -4.02 -4.47
N ILE A 236 18.09 -3.65 -3.65
CA ILE A 236 17.92 -4.09 -2.26
C ILE A 236 16.45 -4.41 -1.99
N CYS A 237 16.19 -5.56 -1.40
CA CYS A 237 14.86 -6.00 -0.96
C CYS A 237 14.66 -5.71 0.52
N VAL A 238 13.50 -5.16 0.89
CA VAL A 238 13.11 -4.97 2.31
C VAL A 238 11.67 -5.41 2.51
N TRP A 239 11.42 -6.13 3.62
CA TRP A 239 10.09 -6.58 4.03
C TRP A 239 9.91 -6.49 5.55
N SER A 240 8.98 -7.26 6.15
CA SER A 240 8.74 -7.26 7.59
C SER A 240 9.85 -7.97 8.36
N THR A 241 10.29 -7.39 9.48
CA THR A 241 11.19 -8.03 10.44
C THR A 241 10.59 -9.26 11.12
N ASN A 242 9.24 -9.36 11.15
CA ASN A 242 8.52 -10.44 11.81
C ASN A 242 8.29 -11.66 10.89
N ASN A 243 8.96 -11.73 9.75
CA ASN A 243 8.82 -12.88 8.85
C ASN A 243 9.86 -13.94 9.19
N GLU A 244 9.44 -14.96 9.93
CA GLU A 244 10.31 -16.07 10.37
C GLU A 244 10.69 -17.02 9.22
N GLU A 245 9.83 -17.18 8.20
CA GLU A 245 10.12 -18.03 7.04
C GLU A 245 11.18 -17.43 6.12
N HIS A 246 11.26 -16.10 6.07
CA HIS A 246 12.21 -15.36 5.26
C HIS A 246 12.85 -14.25 6.10
N PRO A 247 13.77 -14.58 7.01
CA PRO A 247 14.44 -13.56 7.80
C PRO A 247 15.28 -12.65 6.89
N MET A 248 15.28 -11.34 7.19
CA MET A 248 16.14 -10.39 6.49
C MET A 248 17.61 -10.56 6.92
N THR A 249 18.52 -10.31 6.00
CA THR A 249 19.95 -10.24 6.28
C THR A 249 20.29 -8.99 7.11
N GLU A 250 21.47 -8.95 7.73
CA GLU A 250 21.95 -7.76 8.47
C GLU A 250 21.98 -6.50 7.57
N GLU A 251 22.38 -6.65 6.31
CA GLU A 251 22.36 -5.55 5.32
C GLU A 251 20.94 -5.02 5.08
N GLN A 252 19.98 -5.91 4.89
CA GLN A 252 18.57 -5.53 4.68
C GLN A 252 17.99 -4.85 5.93
N LEU A 253 18.31 -5.32 7.13
CA LEU A 253 17.93 -4.70 8.40
C LEU A 253 18.54 -3.30 8.54
N ARG A 254 19.83 -3.14 8.24
CA ARG A 254 20.52 -1.85 8.23
C ARG A 254 19.87 -0.87 7.26
N VAL A 255 19.60 -1.31 6.04
CA VAL A 255 18.94 -0.47 5.02
C VAL A 255 17.52 -0.09 5.43
N ARG A 256 16.76 -1.05 5.98
CA ARG A 256 15.42 -0.77 6.49
C ARG A 256 15.46 0.30 7.59
N GLN A 257 16.37 0.18 8.56
CA GLN A 257 16.52 1.19 9.62
C GLN A 257 16.93 2.54 9.05
N PHE A 258 17.87 2.57 8.11
CA PHE A 258 18.28 3.81 7.44
C PHE A 258 17.10 4.52 6.77
N ILE A 259 16.21 3.75 6.09
CA ILE A 259 15.03 4.32 5.42
C ILE A 259 14.04 4.87 6.45
N LEU A 260 13.85 4.19 7.58
CA LEU A 260 12.97 4.67 8.65
C LEU A 260 13.45 5.98 9.26
N ASP A 261 14.76 6.12 9.47
CA ASP A 261 15.38 7.28 10.11
C ASP A 261 15.50 8.49 9.15
N ASN A 262 15.74 8.23 7.86
CA ASN A 262 16.10 9.28 6.90
C ASN A 262 15.04 9.53 5.81
N GLU A 263 13.98 8.74 5.75
CA GLU A 263 12.98 8.74 4.65
C GLU A 263 13.64 8.69 3.25
N ALA A 264 14.76 7.99 3.13
CA ALA A 264 15.59 7.93 1.93
C ALA A 264 16.14 6.53 1.68
N VAL A 265 16.25 6.12 0.42
CA VAL A 265 16.98 4.91 0.04
C VAL A 265 18.49 5.24 0.01
N PRO A 266 19.37 4.42 0.64
CA PRO A 266 20.80 4.66 0.61
C PRO A 266 21.34 4.81 -0.83
N PRO A 267 22.33 5.70 -1.06
CA PRO A 267 22.79 6.04 -2.43
C PRO A 267 23.49 4.89 -3.16
N GLU A 268 23.99 3.90 -2.43
CA GLU A 268 24.60 2.69 -3.00
C GLU A 268 23.61 1.81 -3.77
N TYR A 269 22.29 1.96 -3.55
CA TYR A 269 21.24 1.20 -4.25
C TYR A 269 20.48 2.08 -5.24
N ASP A 270 20.23 1.56 -6.43
CA ASP A 270 19.44 2.24 -7.47
C ASP A 270 18.04 1.64 -7.68
N LEU A 271 17.76 0.48 -7.07
CA LEU A 271 16.44 -0.15 -7.09
C LEU A 271 16.04 -0.64 -5.70
N PHE A 272 15.01 -0.02 -5.14
CA PHE A 272 14.40 -0.43 -3.88
C PHE A 272 13.22 -1.37 -4.14
N ILE A 273 13.28 -2.61 -3.66
CA ILE A 273 12.22 -3.61 -3.83
C ILE A 273 11.50 -3.81 -2.50
N MET A 274 10.20 -3.60 -2.49
CA MET A 274 9.37 -3.66 -1.28
C MET A 274 8.07 -4.42 -1.48
N ASN A 275 7.44 -4.84 -0.38
CA ASN A 275 6.12 -5.46 -0.36
C ASN A 275 5.12 -4.73 0.55
N ALA A 276 3.94 -5.31 0.77
CA ALA A 276 2.87 -4.75 1.58
C ALA A 276 3.29 -4.42 3.02
N SER A 277 4.25 -5.14 3.61
CA SER A 277 4.73 -4.85 4.98
C SER A 277 5.43 -3.50 5.10
N CYS A 278 5.86 -2.91 3.99
CA CYS A 278 6.43 -1.57 3.93
C CYS A 278 5.35 -0.48 3.73
N GLU A 279 4.09 -0.88 3.42
CA GLU A 279 3.03 0.08 3.08
C GLU A 279 2.64 1.00 4.24
N THR A 280 2.89 0.62 5.49
CA THR A 280 2.45 1.39 6.66
C THR A 280 3.59 2.06 7.43
N ALA A 281 4.82 1.59 7.27
CA ALA A 281 5.97 2.04 8.07
C ALA A 281 6.94 2.94 7.28
N ILE A 282 7.09 2.73 5.98
CA ILE A 282 8.13 3.37 5.17
C ILE A 282 7.57 4.54 4.37
N ASN A 283 8.21 5.69 4.47
CA ASN A 283 8.06 6.81 3.54
C ASN A 283 9.41 7.05 2.85
N ILE A 284 9.39 7.45 1.59
CA ILE A 284 10.59 7.76 0.83
C ILE A 284 10.43 9.13 0.20
N ARG A 285 11.34 10.04 0.53
CA ARG A 285 11.42 11.41 -0.01
C ARG A 285 12.62 11.62 -0.91
N SER A 286 13.62 10.70 -0.86
CA SER A 286 14.75 10.76 -1.79
C SER A 286 14.26 10.60 -3.23
N HIS A 287 14.92 11.29 -4.16
CA HIS A 287 14.51 11.29 -5.57
C HIS A 287 14.43 9.88 -6.17
N MET A 288 13.33 9.65 -6.91
CA MET A 288 13.11 8.46 -7.73
C MET A 288 12.58 8.87 -9.11
N ASP A 289 13.14 8.28 -10.15
CA ASP A 289 12.74 8.52 -11.53
C ASP A 289 11.53 7.67 -11.93
N PHE A 290 11.43 6.46 -11.36
CA PHE A 290 10.38 5.51 -11.70
C PHE A 290 9.86 4.72 -10.49
N PHE A 291 8.65 4.23 -10.64
CA PHE A 291 8.04 3.26 -9.74
C PHE A 291 7.40 2.13 -10.55
N ILE A 292 7.72 0.88 -10.25
CA ILE A 292 7.14 -0.30 -10.89
C ILE A 292 6.20 -0.97 -9.88
N ALA A 293 4.93 -1.10 -10.23
CA ALA A 293 3.95 -1.81 -9.40
C ALA A 293 3.66 -3.20 -9.99
N HIS A 294 4.22 -4.25 -9.38
CA HIS A 294 3.95 -5.64 -9.77
C HIS A 294 2.67 -6.17 -9.11
N THR A 295 1.58 -5.46 -9.33
CA THR A 295 0.23 -5.83 -8.86
C THR A 295 -0.85 -5.31 -9.80
N THR A 296 -1.96 -6.06 -9.91
CA THR A 296 -3.18 -5.63 -10.58
C THR A 296 -4.23 -5.09 -9.58
N ASP A 297 -3.96 -5.20 -8.28
CA ASP A 297 -4.82 -4.67 -7.23
C ASP A 297 -4.63 -3.16 -7.09
N LYS A 298 -5.70 -2.40 -7.36
CA LYS A 298 -5.69 -0.93 -7.30
C LYS A 298 -5.44 -0.40 -5.89
N THR A 299 -5.85 -1.12 -4.86
CA THR A 299 -5.61 -0.75 -3.46
C THR A 299 -4.14 -0.84 -3.14
N GLN A 300 -3.50 -1.99 -3.45
CA GLN A 300 -2.07 -2.18 -3.29
C GLN A 300 -1.26 -1.17 -4.09
N LEU A 301 -1.63 -0.93 -5.36
CA LEU A 301 -1.00 0.09 -6.19
C LEU A 301 -1.03 1.47 -5.52
N THR A 302 -2.20 1.89 -5.03
CA THR A 302 -2.38 3.20 -4.37
C THR A 302 -1.55 3.31 -3.10
N GLN A 303 -1.54 2.27 -2.27
CA GLN A 303 -0.78 2.25 -1.03
C GLN A 303 0.73 2.25 -1.28
N ALA A 304 1.20 1.35 -2.15
CA ALA A 304 2.61 1.25 -2.50
C ALA A 304 3.16 2.55 -3.13
N ARG A 305 2.43 3.11 -4.12
CA ARG A 305 2.79 4.38 -4.74
C ARG A 305 2.79 5.53 -3.72
N GLY A 306 1.87 5.51 -2.77
CA GLY A 306 1.76 6.49 -1.70
C GLY A 306 2.96 6.52 -0.74
N ARG A 307 3.81 5.51 -0.70
CA ARG A 307 5.04 5.49 0.12
C ARG A 307 6.14 6.37 -0.45
N TYR A 308 6.15 6.56 -1.76
CA TYR A 308 7.02 7.57 -2.36
C TYR A 308 6.37 8.96 -2.27
N ARG A 309 7.01 9.86 -1.58
CA ARG A 309 6.54 11.22 -1.27
C ARG A 309 7.09 12.26 -2.24
N GLY A 310 7.06 11.94 -3.53
CA GLY A 310 7.51 12.81 -4.62
C GLY A 310 6.74 12.57 -5.92
N ASP A 311 6.89 13.48 -6.88
CA ASP A 311 6.40 13.29 -8.23
C ASP A 311 7.29 12.29 -8.97
N LEU A 312 6.71 11.46 -9.84
CA LEU A 312 7.41 10.46 -10.64
C LEU A 312 7.42 10.87 -12.11
N GLU A 313 8.54 10.63 -12.78
CA GLU A 313 8.59 10.69 -14.23
C GLU A 313 7.76 9.55 -14.83
N ARG A 314 7.93 8.32 -14.31
CA ARG A 314 7.24 7.14 -14.82
C ARG A 314 6.69 6.25 -13.71
N LEU A 315 5.42 5.89 -13.85
CA LEU A 315 4.74 4.86 -13.07
C LEU A 315 4.41 3.68 -13.99
N TYR A 316 5.07 2.54 -13.78
CA TYR A 316 4.78 1.31 -14.49
C TYR A 316 3.70 0.53 -13.75
N VAL A 317 2.59 0.21 -14.43
CA VAL A 317 1.44 -0.50 -13.86
C VAL A 317 1.26 -1.84 -14.57
N LEU A 318 1.22 -2.93 -13.81
CA LEU A 318 1.00 -4.26 -14.36
C LEU A 318 -0.41 -4.36 -14.94
N ASP A 319 -0.49 -4.42 -16.27
CA ASP A 319 -1.73 -4.58 -17.02
C ASP A 319 -1.55 -5.63 -18.10
N LYS A 320 -2.06 -6.82 -17.83
CA LYS A 320 -1.95 -7.96 -18.74
C LYS A 320 -2.83 -7.83 -20.00
N GLN A 321 -3.76 -6.88 -20.01
CA GLN A 321 -4.66 -6.68 -21.16
C GLN A 321 -4.16 -5.56 -22.08
N ASN A 322 -3.69 -4.45 -21.50
CA ASN A 322 -3.29 -3.25 -22.26
C ASN A 322 -1.78 -3.02 -22.30
N GLY A 323 -1.01 -3.81 -21.53
CA GLY A 323 0.45 -3.71 -21.54
C GLY A 323 1.04 -4.22 -22.84
N SER A 324 2.14 -3.60 -23.30
CA SER A 324 2.84 -4.03 -24.50
C SER A 324 3.93 -5.06 -24.20
N ILE A 325 4.15 -5.95 -25.15
CA ILE A 325 5.24 -6.93 -25.15
C ILE A 325 6.19 -6.61 -26.30
N ARG A 326 7.49 -6.71 -26.05
CA ARG A 326 8.48 -6.65 -27.10
C ARG A 326 8.99 -8.04 -27.44
N ILE A 327 8.86 -8.41 -28.70
CA ILE A 327 9.37 -9.67 -29.25
C ILE A 327 10.78 -9.47 -29.76
N PRO A 328 11.77 -10.32 -29.36
CA PRO A 328 13.10 -10.29 -29.95
C PRO A 328 13.06 -10.46 -31.48
N GLU A 329 13.83 -9.66 -32.20
CA GLU A 329 13.81 -9.62 -33.69
C GLU A 329 14.00 -10.98 -34.34
N LYS A 330 14.80 -11.85 -33.73
CA LYS A 330 15.03 -13.23 -34.21
C LYS A 330 13.77 -14.08 -34.37
N TYR A 331 12.63 -13.67 -33.76
CA TYR A 331 11.34 -14.37 -33.86
C TYR A 331 10.36 -13.65 -34.79
N LEU A 332 10.71 -12.46 -35.31
CA LEU A 332 9.83 -11.69 -36.18
C LEU A 332 9.99 -12.04 -37.66
N ASN A 333 8.91 -11.84 -38.43
CA ASN A 333 8.84 -11.96 -39.88
C ASN A 333 9.26 -13.33 -40.44
N ARG A 334 9.09 -14.38 -39.61
CA ARG A 334 9.38 -15.76 -40.02
C ARG A 334 8.40 -16.74 -39.36
N SER A 335 8.22 -17.90 -39.98
CA SER A 335 7.37 -18.96 -39.44
C SER A 335 8.10 -19.72 -38.34
N LEU A 336 7.60 -19.66 -37.12
CA LEU A 336 8.15 -20.34 -35.95
C LEU A 336 7.57 -21.75 -35.81
N ASP A 337 8.44 -22.74 -35.72
CA ASP A 337 8.04 -24.14 -35.44
C ASP A 337 7.73 -24.32 -33.92
N ALA A 338 7.40 -25.61 -33.55
CA ALA A 338 7.04 -25.95 -32.18
C ALA A 338 8.21 -25.75 -31.17
N ALA A 339 9.46 -25.91 -31.60
CA ALA A 339 10.64 -25.73 -30.75
C ALA A 339 10.92 -24.26 -30.54
N GLU A 340 10.88 -23.48 -31.61
CA GLU A 340 11.08 -22.03 -31.61
C GLU A 340 9.96 -21.31 -30.82
N LYS A 341 8.71 -21.73 -30.98
CA LYS A 341 7.59 -21.24 -30.14
C LYS A 341 7.85 -21.49 -28.66
N ARG A 342 8.35 -22.66 -28.28
CA ARG A 342 8.71 -22.96 -26.88
C ARG A 342 9.87 -22.13 -26.38
N ALA A 343 10.92 -21.94 -27.23
CA ALA A 343 12.07 -21.11 -26.90
C ALA A 343 11.65 -19.65 -26.66
N MET A 344 10.83 -19.09 -27.56
CA MET A 344 10.31 -17.73 -27.43
C MET A 344 9.50 -17.54 -26.13
N ARG A 345 8.59 -18.48 -25.79
CA ARG A 345 7.82 -18.41 -24.54
C ARG A 345 8.71 -18.45 -23.30
N LYS A 346 9.77 -19.26 -23.30
CA LYS A 346 10.76 -19.30 -22.20
C LYS A 346 11.53 -17.99 -22.09
N GLU A 347 11.93 -17.42 -23.23
CA GLU A 347 12.68 -16.15 -23.26
C GLU A 347 11.82 -14.97 -22.82
N LEU A 348 10.55 -14.91 -23.22
CA LEU A 348 9.60 -13.90 -22.76
C LEU A 348 9.27 -14.03 -21.28
N ASN A 349 9.36 -15.25 -20.73
CA ASN A 349 9.14 -15.58 -19.32
C ASN A 349 7.85 -15.00 -18.72
N LEU A 350 6.80 -14.84 -19.54
CA LEU A 350 5.50 -14.37 -19.07
C LEU A 350 4.77 -15.50 -18.34
N LYS A 351 4.35 -15.26 -17.12
CA LYS A 351 3.71 -16.25 -16.26
C LYS A 351 2.27 -15.88 -15.92
N ASN A 352 1.42 -16.88 -15.79
CA ASN A 352 0.07 -16.73 -15.25
C ASN A 352 0.08 -16.61 -13.71
N SER A 353 -1.11 -16.46 -13.10
CA SER A 353 -1.27 -16.38 -11.64
C SER A 353 -0.77 -17.62 -10.87
N HIS A 354 -0.59 -18.74 -11.54
CA HIS A 354 -0.09 -20.00 -10.97
C HIS A 354 1.42 -20.18 -11.17
N GLY A 355 2.12 -19.20 -11.74
CA GLY A 355 3.56 -19.25 -12.00
C GLY A 355 3.97 -20.03 -13.26
N ASN A 356 3.02 -20.56 -14.04
CA ASN A 356 3.27 -21.26 -15.29
C ASN A 356 3.43 -20.28 -16.46
N LEU A 357 4.25 -20.64 -17.46
CA LEU A 357 4.37 -19.83 -18.68
C LEU A 357 2.99 -19.66 -19.35
N LEU A 358 2.68 -18.43 -19.75
CA LEU A 358 1.40 -18.11 -20.42
C LEU A 358 1.13 -19.05 -21.58
N PRO A 359 -0.07 -19.68 -21.65
CA PRO A 359 -0.46 -20.48 -22.79
C PRO A 359 -0.64 -19.59 -24.05
N TRP A 360 -0.52 -20.22 -25.22
CA TRP A 360 -0.62 -19.48 -26.50
C TRP A 360 -1.93 -18.71 -26.66
N LYS A 361 -3.05 -19.26 -26.21
CA LYS A 361 -4.34 -18.59 -26.28
C LYS A 361 -4.41 -17.27 -25.48
N GLU A 362 -3.55 -17.10 -24.49
CA GLU A 362 -3.42 -15.85 -23.72
C GLU A 362 -2.30 -14.96 -24.27
N LEU A 363 -1.24 -15.54 -24.83
CA LEU A 363 -0.11 -14.82 -25.39
C LEU A 363 -0.45 -14.14 -26.73
N ILE A 364 -1.21 -14.80 -27.61
CA ILE A 364 -1.58 -14.24 -28.94
C ILE A 364 -2.35 -12.91 -28.81
N PRO A 365 -3.39 -12.79 -27.97
CA PRO A 365 -4.05 -11.49 -27.77
C PRO A 365 -3.10 -10.40 -27.27
N LEU A 366 -2.18 -10.72 -26.37
CA LEU A 366 -1.18 -9.76 -25.88
C LEU A 366 -0.22 -9.31 -26.99
N LEU A 367 0.20 -10.22 -27.88
CA LEU A 367 1.00 -9.88 -29.07
C LEU A 367 0.24 -8.91 -29.98
N ASN A 368 -1.02 -9.22 -30.28
CA ASN A 368 -1.85 -8.38 -31.14
C ASN A 368 -2.09 -6.99 -30.51
N ASN A 369 -2.37 -6.93 -29.20
CA ASN A 369 -2.48 -5.65 -28.49
C ASN A 369 -1.17 -4.86 -28.45
N SER A 370 -0.02 -5.54 -28.59
CA SER A 370 1.31 -4.92 -28.67
C SER A 370 1.68 -4.47 -30.09
N GLY A 371 0.75 -4.53 -31.03
CA GLY A 371 0.94 -4.10 -32.42
C GLY A 371 1.58 -5.13 -33.32
N TYR A 372 1.64 -6.42 -32.90
CA TYR A 372 2.08 -7.51 -33.77
C TYR A 372 0.88 -8.15 -34.48
N ILE A 373 1.10 -8.56 -35.73
CA ILE A 373 0.16 -9.39 -36.49
C ILE A 373 0.58 -10.84 -36.34
N THR A 374 -0.31 -11.70 -35.84
CA THR A 374 -0.05 -13.12 -35.67
C THR A 374 -0.88 -13.94 -36.66
N ALA A 375 -0.29 -14.91 -37.33
CA ALA A 375 -0.96 -15.83 -38.23
C ALA A 375 -0.50 -17.26 -37.99
N GLU A 376 -1.46 -18.16 -37.80
CA GLU A 376 -1.19 -19.60 -37.78
C GLU A 376 -1.11 -20.13 -39.22
N GLN A 377 -0.09 -20.92 -39.49
CA GLN A 377 0.16 -21.53 -40.79
C GLN A 377 0.29 -23.04 -40.62
N ASN A 378 -0.42 -23.81 -41.45
CA ASN A 378 -0.21 -25.24 -41.52
C ASN A 378 0.59 -25.56 -42.80
N LYS A 379 1.80 -26.12 -42.63
CA LYS A 379 2.65 -26.55 -43.75
C LYS A 379 2.98 -28.05 -43.57
N ARG A 380 2.52 -28.86 -44.51
CA ARG A 380 2.77 -30.32 -44.51
C ARG A 380 2.40 -30.98 -43.17
N GLY A 381 1.22 -30.65 -42.61
CA GLY A 381 0.73 -31.22 -41.35
C GLY A 381 1.39 -30.68 -40.08
N LYS A 382 2.26 -29.69 -40.17
CA LYS A 382 2.88 -29.02 -39.02
C LYS A 382 2.36 -27.61 -38.87
N ASN A 383 2.05 -27.20 -37.61
CA ASN A 383 1.55 -25.86 -37.28
C ASN A 383 2.71 -24.93 -36.95
N TYR A 384 2.79 -23.84 -37.69
CA TYR A 384 3.72 -22.75 -37.51
C TYR A 384 2.98 -21.49 -37.01
N LEU A 385 3.70 -20.60 -36.37
CA LEU A 385 3.22 -19.26 -36.01
C LEU A 385 4.10 -18.21 -36.71
N LEU A 386 3.47 -17.34 -37.48
CA LEU A 386 4.11 -16.15 -38.05
C LEU A 386 3.78 -14.96 -37.14
N ILE A 387 4.80 -14.18 -36.77
CA ILE A 387 4.64 -12.92 -36.02
C ILE A 387 5.28 -11.82 -36.85
N GLN A 388 4.49 -10.80 -37.19
CA GLN A 388 4.92 -9.64 -37.97
C GLN A 388 4.69 -8.36 -37.17
N ARG A 389 5.46 -7.35 -37.47
CA ARG A 389 5.33 -6.02 -36.85
C ARG A 389 4.62 -5.09 -37.79
#